data_f021e9c99a24d899cd04dbd5694340ce
#
_entry.id   f021e9c99a24d899cd04dbd5694340ce
#
_cell.length_a   1.000
_cell.length_b   1.000
_cell.length_c   1.000
_cell.angle_alpha   90.00
_cell.angle_beta   90.00
_cell.angle_gamma   90.00
#
_symmetry.space_group_name_H-M   'P 1'
#
loop_
_entity.id
_entity.type
_entity.pdbx_description
1 polymer ?
#
loop_
_entity_poly.entity_id
_entity_poly.type
_entity_poly.pdbx_seq_one_letter_code
_entity_poly.pdbx_strand_id
1 'polypeptide(L)'
;MLPKSKIKVVQSLKHKKNRINSNLFLVEGIKSFDELLKSNYKIEFTIISKETLANKKHYKNLNDLYVVSSAEINKLSGLKNNKSLISVVHKKNLKKKSIDFSKLLIALDSVSDPGNLGTIIRIADWFNIKSILCSKNTVDLYNSKVIQSS
;
A
#
# COMPACT_ATOMS: atom_id res chain seq x y z
N MET A 1 -20.43 9.35 8.65
CA MET A 1 -20.63 7.88 8.42
C MET A 1 -19.87 7.47 7.17
N LEU A 2 -19.19 6.34 7.16
CA LEU A 2 -18.44 5.85 5.98
C LEU A 2 -19.43 5.32 4.92
N PRO A 3 -19.43 5.84 3.68
CA PRO A 3 -20.35 5.40 2.63
C PRO A 3 -20.10 3.92 2.26
N LYS A 4 -21.19 3.18 1.99
CA LYS A 4 -21.12 1.77 1.57
C LYS A 4 -20.28 1.57 0.29
N SER A 5 -20.26 2.53 -0.63
CA SER A 5 -19.42 2.50 -1.82
C SER A 5 -17.93 2.47 -1.49
N LYS A 6 -17.47 3.28 -0.54
CA LYS A 6 -16.07 3.31 -0.08
C LYS A 6 -15.66 2.01 0.62
N ILE A 7 -16.57 1.43 1.41
CA ILE A 7 -16.37 0.09 2.02
C ILE A 7 -16.15 -0.96 0.93
N LYS A 8 -17.01 -1.01 -0.10
CA LYS A 8 -16.89 -1.94 -1.23
C LYS A 8 -15.55 -1.78 -1.96
N VAL A 9 -15.09 -0.55 -2.18
CA VAL A 9 -13.80 -0.28 -2.81
C VAL A 9 -12.67 -0.90 -1.99
N VAL A 10 -12.59 -0.60 -0.68
CA VAL A 10 -11.54 -1.16 0.20
C VAL A 10 -11.55 -2.70 0.19
N GLN A 11 -12.73 -3.31 0.33
CA GLN A 11 -12.86 -4.77 0.32
C GLN A 11 -12.43 -5.38 -1.02
N SER A 12 -12.80 -4.75 -2.15
CA SER A 12 -12.44 -5.22 -3.48
C SER A 12 -10.92 -5.21 -3.71
N LEU A 13 -10.22 -4.19 -3.22
CA LEU A 13 -8.78 -4.00 -3.38
C LEU A 13 -7.91 -5.03 -2.61
N LYS A 14 -8.50 -5.83 -1.74
CA LYS A 14 -7.81 -6.99 -1.14
C LYS A 14 -7.42 -8.03 -2.20
N HIS A 15 -8.13 -8.09 -3.33
CA HIS A 15 -7.90 -9.03 -4.42
C HIS A 15 -7.03 -8.43 -5.53
N LYS A 16 -5.99 -9.16 -5.97
CA LYS A 16 -5.05 -8.76 -7.05
C LYS A 16 -5.78 -8.31 -8.33
N LYS A 17 -6.78 -9.08 -8.78
CA LYS A 17 -7.57 -8.79 -9.99
C LYS A 17 -8.19 -7.38 -9.94
N ASN A 18 -8.78 -7.01 -8.81
CA ASN A 18 -9.44 -5.71 -8.65
C ASN A 18 -8.43 -4.56 -8.59
N ARG A 19 -7.25 -4.77 -7.96
CA ARG A 19 -6.16 -3.78 -7.98
C ARG A 19 -5.61 -3.52 -9.39
N ILE A 20 -5.63 -4.53 -10.24
CA ILE A 20 -5.22 -4.37 -11.66
C ILE A 20 -6.27 -3.56 -12.42
N ASN A 21 -7.53 -3.93 -12.30
CA ASN A 21 -8.62 -3.34 -13.07
C ASN A 21 -8.93 -1.88 -12.67
N SER A 22 -8.84 -1.54 -11.38
CA SER A 22 -9.14 -0.20 -10.86
C SER A 22 -7.96 0.75 -10.88
N ASN A 23 -6.75 0.26 -11.13
CA ASN A 23 -5.50 1.01 -10.97
C ASN A 23 -5.31 1.64 -9.58
N LEU A 24 -5.91 1.01 -8.54
CA LEU A 24 -5.85 1.44 -7.15
C LEU A 24 -5.18 0.37 -6.27
N PHE A 25 -4.70 0.79 -5.10
CA PHE A 25 -4.17 -0.11 -4.08
C PHE A 25 -4.38 0.45 -2.67
N LEU A 26 -4.13 -0.36 -1.65
CA LEU A 26 -4.27 0.02 -0.24
C LEU A 26 -2.91 0.32 0.38
N VAL A 27 -2.84 1.41 1.14
CA VAL A 27 -1.76 1.70 2.09
C VAL A 27 -2.37 1.67 3.49
N GLU A 28 -1.84 0.82 4.36
CA GLU A 28 -2.40 0.54 5.66
C GLU A 28 -1.37 0.77 6.77
N GLY A 29 -1.80 1.41 7.86
CA GLY A 29 -0.96 1.71 9.02
C GLY A 29 -0.22 3.05 8.94
N ILE A 30 0.08 3.63 10.12
CA ILE A 30 0.62 4.98 10.26
C ILE A 30 1.97 5.14 9.55
N LYS A 31 2.90 4.20 9.73
CA LYS A 31 4.26 4.30 9.16
C LYS A 31 4.23 4.39 7.64
N SER A 32 3.54 3.46 6.98
CA SER A 32 3.41 3.47 5.51
C SER A 32 2.66 4.69 5.01
N PHE A 33 1.71 5.21 5.80
CA PHE A 33 0.98 6.42 5.46
C PHE A 33 1.84 7.68 5.61
N ASP A 34 2.66 7.79 6.64
CA ASP A 34 3.62 8.92 6.79
C ASP A 34 4.60 8.97 5.59
N GLU A 35 5.06 7.82 5.09
CA GLU A 35 5.89 7.74 3.87
C GLU A 35 5.07 8.08 2.61
N LEU A 36 3.82 7.64 2.54
CA LEU A 36 2.93 8.01 1.43
C LEU A 36 2.76 9.54 1.32
N LEU A 37 2.60 10.24 2.45
CA LEU A 37 2.46 11.71 2.47
C LEU A 37 3.70 12.45 1.98
N LYS A 38 4.90 11.87 2.14
CA LYS A 38 6.16 12.43 1.61
C LYS A 38 6.33 12.13 0.10
N SER A 39 5.52 11.24 -0.44
CA SER A 39 5.60 10.82 -1.83
C SER A 39 4.69 11.67 -2.73
N ASN A 40 4.86 11.52 -4.04
CA ASN A 40 3.97 12.15 -5.04
C ASN A 40 2.87 11.19 -5.55
N TYR A 41 2.43 10.24 -4.72
CA TYR A 41 1.27 9.40 -5.04
C TYR A 41 -0.03 10.18 -4.80
N LYS A 42 -1.01 10.00 -5.69
CA LYS A 42 -2.35 10.57 -5.53
C LYS A 42 -3.18 9.69 -4.59
N ILE A 43 -3.63 10.26 -3.49
CA ILE A 43 -4.57 9.61 -2.57
C ILE A 43 -5.98 9.84 -3.10
N GLU A 44 -6.78 8.78 -3.18
CA GLU A 44 -8.18 8.84 -3.56
C GLU A 44 -9.08 9.17 -2.36
N PHE A 45 -8.86 8.52 -1.23
CA PHE A 45 -9.47 8.84 0.08
C PHE A 45 -8.74 8.10 1.20
N THR A 46 -8.96 8.57 2.44
CA THR A 46 -8.41 7.94 3.65
C THR A 46 -9.51 7.67 4.67
N ILE A 47 -9.48 6.49 5.27
CA ILE A 47 -10.31 6.10 6.41
C ILE A 47 -9.40 6.03 7.63
N ILE A 48 -9.72 6.76 8.69
CA ILE A 48 -8.87 6.88 9.89
C ILE A 48 -9.69 6.65 11.15
N SER A 49 -9.07 6.07 12.17
CA SER A 49 -9.73 5.93 13.47
C SER A 49 -9.75 7.25 14.24
N LYS A 50 -10.78 7.45 15.06
CA LYS A 50 -10.91 8.63 15.94
C LYS A 50 -9.68 8.81 16.80
N GLU A 51 -9.16 7.71 17.37
CA GLU A 51 -8.00 7.70 18.25
C GLU A 51 -6.72 8.11 17.52
N THR A 52 -6.53 7.59 16.30
CA THR A 52 -5.37 7.96 15.46
C THR A 52 -5.43 9.44 15.08
N LEU A 53 -6.60 9.94 14.70
CA LEU A 53 -6.77 11.35 14.34
C LEU A 53 -6.57 12.29 15.52
N ALA A 54 -6.97 11.91 16.73
CA ALA A 54 -6.71 12.67 17.94
C ALA A 54 -5.21 12.84 18.22
N ASN A 55 -4.42 11.78 17.99
CA ASN A 55 -2.96 11.76 18.19
C ASN A 55 -2.17 12.41 17.04
N LYS A 56 -2.72 12.41 15.83
CA LYS A 56 -2.10 12.93 14.59
C LYS A 56 -2.95 14.07 14.01
N LYS A 57 -3.10 15.15 14.74
CA LYS A 57 -4.00 16.27 14.40
C LYS A 57 -3.76 16.87 13.00
N HIS A 58 -2.52 16.82 12.49
CA HIS A 58 -2.18 17.32 11.16
C HIS A 58 -2.86 16.54 10.02
N TYR A 59 -3.33 15.29 10.25
CA TYR A 59 -4.11 14.55 9.25
C TYR A 59 -5.52 15.14 9.01
N LYS A 60 -6.02 16.07 9.85
CA LYS A 60 -7.32 16.73 9.65
C LYS A 60 -7.40 17.50 8.33
N ASN A 61 -6.27 17.94 7.80
CA ASN A 61 -6.20 18.74 6.57
C ASN A 61 -6.18 17.88 5.29
N LEU A 62 -6.32 16.56 5.42
CA LEU A 62 -6.38 15.67 4.27
C LEU A 62 -7.74 15.79 3.57
N ASN A 63 -7.71 15.80 2.24
CA ASN A 63 -8.91 15.71 1.42
C ASN A 63 -9.53 14.31 1.54
N ASP A 64 -10.86 14.23 1.40
CA ASP A 64 -11.61 12.95 1.41
C ASP A 64 -11.27 12.05 2.61
N LEU A 65 -11.30 12.62 3.82
CA LEU A 65 -11.04 11.94 5.08
C LEU A 65 -12.33 11.44 5.73
N TYR A 66 -12.38 10.13 6.01
CA TYR A 66 -13.50 9.49 6.72
C TYR A 66 -13.06 9.01 8.10
N VAL A 67 -13.73 9.51 9.15
CA VAL A 67 -13.40 9.16 10.53
C VAL A 67 -14.36 8.08 11.03
N VAL A 68 -13.81 6.99 11.53
CA VAL A 68 -14.55 5.80 12.01
C VAL A 68 -13.98 5.30 13.34
N SER A 69 -14.53 4.22 13.88
CA SER A 69 -13.95 3.55 15.05
C SER A 69 -12.76 2.66 14.66
N SER A 70 -11.85 2.39 15.62
CA SER A 70 -10.75 1.42 15.45
C SER A 70 -11.25 0.02 15.10
N ALA A 71 -12.42 -0.37 15.62
CA ALA A 71 -13.05 -1.66 15.30
C ALA A 71 -13.46 -1.75 13.82
N GLU A 72 -13.99 -0.65 13.24
CA GLU A 72 -14.34 -0.59 11.81
C GLU A 72 -13.08 -0.67 10.94
N ILE A 73 -11.99 0.03 11.29
CA ILE A 73 -10.71 -0.10 10.57
C ILE A 73 -10.25 -1.56 10.58
N ASN A 74 -10.24 -2.20 11.76
CA ASN A 74 -9.78 -3.58 11.89
C ASN A 74 -10.60 -4.58 11.03
N LYS A 75 -11.91 -4.37 10.91
CA LYS A 75 -12.79 -5.17 10.04
C LYS A 75 -12.50 -4.95 8.55
N LEU A 76 -12.16 -3.73 8.17
CA LEU A 76 -11.88 -3.36 6.78
C LEU A 76 -10.48 -3.73 6.35
N SER A 77 -9.52 -3.76 7.25
CA SER A 77 -8.11 -4.01 6.98
C SER A 77 -7.85 -5.39 6.36
N GLY A 78 -6.84 -5.46 5.50
CA GLY A 78 -6.23 -6.70 5.02
C GLY A 78 -5.10 -7.20 5.92
N LEU A 79 -4.65 -6.38 6.87
CA LEU A 79 -3.56 -6.68 7.80
C LEU A 79 -4.11 -7.16 9.14
N LYS A 80 -3.36 -8.02 9.83
CA LYS A 80 -3.65 -8.40 11.21
C LYS A 80 -3.47 -7.16 12.12
N ASN A 81 -4.48 -6.88 12.96
CA ASN A 81 -4.41 -5.83 14.01
C ASN A 81 -4.19 -4.38 13.53
N ASN A 82 -4.54 -4.03 12.31
CA ASN A 82 -4.57 -2.62 11.93
C ASN A 82 -5.81 -1.93 12.53
N LYS A 83 -5.60 -0.96 13.40
CA LYS A 83 -6.63 -0.16 14.07
C LYS A 83 -6.51 1.33 13.77
N SER A 84 -5.57 1.73 12.91
CA SER A 84 -5.18 3.13 12.71
C SER A 84 -5.83 3.78 11.50
N LEU A 85 -5.44 3.37 10.30
CA LEU A 85 -5.95 3.96 9.06
C LEU A 85 -5.76 3.04 7.84
N ILE A 86 -6.55 3.32 6.81
CA ILE A 86 -6.48 2.71 5.48
C ILE A 86 -6.62 3.82 4.45
N SER A 87 -5.69 3.93 3.51
CA SER A 87 -5.78 4.85 2.38
C SER A 87 -5.90 4.10 1.08
N VAL A 88 -6.77 4.57 0.21
CA VAL A 88 -6.89 4.13 -1.18
C VAL A 88 -6.06 5.08 -2.04
N VAL A 89 -5.18 4.52 -2.84
CA VAL A 89 -4.12 5.25 -3.55
C VAL A 89 -4.09 4.83 -5.01
N HIS A 90 -3.87 5.80 -5.91
CA HIS A 90 -3.70 5.52 -7.33
C HIS A 90 -2.31 4.93 -7.60
N LYS A 91 -2.26 3.89 -8.43
CA LYS A 91 -0.99 3.40 -8.97
C LYS A 91 -0.41 4.45 -9.94
N LYS A 92 0.89 4.57 -9.96
CA LYS A 92 1.56 5.37 -10.98
C LYS A 92 1.62 4.60 -12.30
N ASN A 93 1.37 5.29 -13.40
CA ASN A 93 1.69 4.77 -14.72
C ASN A 93 3.22 4.79 -14.89
N LEU A 94 3.86 3.71 -14.49
CA LEU A 94 5.29 3.53 -14.71
C LEU A 94 5.51 3.30 -16.20
N LYS A 95 6.15 4.25 -16.88
CA LYS A 95 6.71 3.99 -18.20
C LYS A 95 7.66 2.80 -18.09
N LYS A 96 7.56 1.82 -18.99
CA LYS A 96 8.54 0.74 -19.06
C LYS A 96 9.93 1.35 -19.19
N LYS A 97 10.71 1.31 -18.13
CA LYS A 97 12.13 1.67 -18.20
C LYS A 97 12.87 0.48 -18.81
N SER A 98 13.82 0.75 -19.67
CA SER A 98 14.77 -0.28 -20.11
C SER A 98 15.56 -0.77 -18.89
N ILE A 99 15.74 -2.06 -18.77
CA ILE A 99 16.56 -2.66 -17.72
C ILE A 99 18.02 -2.42 -18.09
N ASP A 100 18.75 -1.83 -17.17
CA ASP A 100 20.20 -1.65 -17.33
C ASP A 100 20.94 -2.89 -16.80
N PHE A 101 21.30 -3.78 -17.71
CA PHE A 101 22.00 -5.02 -17.39
C PHE A 101 23.48 -4.82 -17.02
N SER A 102 24.02 -3.61 -17.13
CA SER A 102 25.38 -3.31 -16.63
C SER A 102 25.42 -3.13 -15.10
N LYS A 103 24.25 -3.05 -14.45
CA LYS A 103 24.13 -2.86 -13.01
C LYS A 103 23.63 -4.13 -12.32
N LEU A 104 23.92 -4.21 -11.03
CA LEU A 104 23.37 -5.27 -10.19
C LEU A 104 21.86 -5.21 -10.22
N LEU A 105 21.22 -6.35 -10.48
CA LEU A 105 19.78 -6.55 -10.41
C LEU A 105 19.48 -7.81 -9.58
N ILE A 106 18.30 -7.85 -9.00
CA ILE A 106 17.80 -9.03 -8.28
C ILE A 106 16.75 -9.70 -9.16
N ALA A 107 16.85 -11.01 -9.32
CA ALA A 107 15.83 -11.83 -9.97
C ALA A 107 15.16 -12.72 -8.91
N LEU A 108 13.82 -12.66 -8.85
CA LEU A 108 13.01 -13.42 -7.90
C LEU A 108 12.11 -14.38 -8.67
N ASP A 109 12.23 -15.65 -8.38
CA ASP A 109 11.34 -16.67 -8.93
C ASP A 109 10.39 -17.19 -7.86
N SER A 110 9.08 -17.01 -8.13
CA SER A 110 7.97 -17.59 -7.34
C SER A 110 7.99 -17.23 -5.85
N VAL A 111 8.49 -16.04 -5.48
CA VAL A 111 8.44 -15.54 -4.10
C VAL A 111 6.99 -15.23 -3.75
N SER A 112 6.32 -16.12 -3.05
CA SER A 112 4.88 -16.05 -2.74
C SER A 112 4.56 -15.32 -1.42
N ASP A 113 5.48 -15.32 -0.45
CA ASP A 113 5.27 -14.63 0.83
C ASP A 113 5.42 -13.11 0.68
N PRO A 114 4.37 -12.31 1.05
CA PRO A 114 4.41 -10.86 0.90
C PRO A 114 5.40 -10.18 1.86
N GLY A 115 5.66 -10.76 3.02
CA GLY A 115 6.65 -10.23 3.98
C GLY A 115 8.07 -10.35 3.42
N ASN A 116 8.37 -11.49 2.80
CA ASN A 116 9.67 -11.73 2.15
C ASN A 116 9.90 -10.76 0.99
N LEU A 117 8.91 -10.60 0.10
CA LEU A 117 9.05 -9.63 -1.00
C LEU A 117 9.27 -8.21 -0.49
N GLY A 118 8.50 -7.75 0.50
CA GLY A 118 8.69 -6.42 1.08
C GLY A 118 10.06 -6.25 1.72
N THR A 119 10.55 -7.25 2.43
CA THR A 119 11.90 -7.24 3.01
C THR A 119 12.99 -7.15 1.94
N ILE A 120 12.85 -7.91 0.84
CA ILE A 120 13.80 -7.86 -0.28
C ILE A 120 13.80 -6.48 -0.94
N ILE A 121 12.62 -5.87 -1.14
CA ILE A 121 12.50 -4.50 -1.68
C ILE A 121 13.24 -3.51 -0.79
N ARG A 122 13.03 -3.57 0.53
CA ARG A 122 13.72 -2.69 1.49
C ARG A 122 15.22 -2.88 1.49
N ILE A 123 15.71 -4.13 1.40
CA ILE A 123 17.14 -4.43 1.31
C ILE A 123 17.71 -3.89 -0.02
N ALA A 124 17.00 -4.08 -1.13
CA ALA A 124 17.41 -3.57 -2.42
C ALA A 124 17.55 -2.04 -2.42
N ASP A 125 16.61 -1.34 -1.80
CA ASP A 125 16.67 0.12 -1.64
C ASP A 125 17.87 0.53 -0.79
N TRP A 126 18.10 -0.14 0.34
CA TRP A 126 19.25 0.11 1.22
C TRP A 126 20.59 0.00 0.49
N PHE A 127 20.75 -1.01 -0.38
CA PHE A 127 21.95 -1.22 -1.19
C PHE A 127 21.92 -0.51 -2.54
N ASN A 128 20.93 0.40 -2.76
CA ASN A 128 20.79 1.18 -3.98
C ASN A 128 20.63 0.31 -5.26
N ILE A 129 20.06 -0.89 -5.14
CA ILE A 129 19.75 -1.76 -6.27
C ILE A 129 18.47 -1.26 -6.93
N LYS A 130 18.58 -0.82 -8.18
CA LYS A 130 17.49 -0.10 -8.88
C LYS A 130 16.50 -1.00 -9.58
N SER A 131 16.78 -2.30 -9.71
CA SER A 131 15.94 -3.21 -10.50
C SER A 131 15.76 -4.55 -9.79
N ILE A 132 14.48 -4.93 -9.64
CA ILE A 132 14.08 -6.26 -9.18
C ILE A 132 13.18 -6.86 -10.25
N LEU A 133 13.58 -8.01 -10.80
CA LEU A 133 12.78 -8.80 -11.73
C LEU A 133 11.99 -9.84 -10.95
N CYS A 134 10.71 -9.92 -11.20
CA CYS A 134 9.84 -10.89 -10.54
C CYS A 134 9.18 -11.80 -11.57
N SER A 135 9.21 -13.12 -11.34
CA SER A 135 8.44 -14.05 -12.15
C SER A 135 6.93 -13.83 -11.96
N LYS A 136 6.13 -14.37 -12.88
CA LYS A 136 4.66 -14.23 -12.88
C LYS A 136 4.01 -14.71 -11.58
N ASN A 137 4.59 -15.72 -10.95
CA ASN A 137 4.07 -16.34 -9.72
C ASN A 137 4.51 -15.61 -8.44
N THR A 138 5.39 -14.61 -8.54
CA THR A 138 5.74 -13.76 -7.41
C THR A 138 4.51 -12.96 -6.95
N VAL A 139 4.39 -12.77 -5.63
CA VAL A 139 3.30 -12.02 -5.03
C VAL A 139 3.25 -10.59 -5.59
N ASP A 140 2.04 -10.04 -5.70
CA ASP A 140 1.81 -8.71 -6.27
C ASP A 140 2.44 -7.61 -5.41
N LEU A 141 3.24 -6.76 -6.03
CA LEU A 141 3.90 -5.60 -5.43
C LEU A 141 2.94 -4.70 -4.64
N TYR A 142 1.70 -4.54 -5.13
CA TYR A 142 0.67 -3.70 -4.50
C TYR A 142 -0.19 -4.46 -3.47
N ASN A 143 0.23 -5.64 -3.02
CA ASN A 143 -0.35 -6.28 -1.85
C ASN A 143 -0.06 -5.41 -0.61
N SER A 144 -1.07 -5.13 0.23
CA SER A 144 -0.91 -4.26 1.40
C SER A 144 0.15 -4.75 2.39
N LYS A 145 0.35 -6.07 2.49
CA LYS A 145 1.40 -6.64 3.33
C LYS A 145 2.79 -6.44 2.73
N VAL A 146 2.95 -6.48 1.40
CA VAL A 146 4.22 -6.13 0.74
C VAL A 146 4.57 -4.68 1.04
N ILE A 147 3.62 -3.75 0.83
CA ILE A 147 3.82 -2.32 1.09
C ILE A 147 4.16 -2.05 2.55
N GLN A 148 3.52 -2.75 3.49
CA GLN A 148 3.82 -2.61 4.92
C GLN A 148 5.24 -3.07 5.28
N SER A 149 5.80 -4.01 4.53
CA SER A 149 7.07 -4.68 4.82
C SER A 149 8.26 -4.09 4.06
N SER A 150 7.99 -3.27 3.03
CA SER A 150 9.00 -2.61 2.19
C SER A 150 9.55 -1.32 2.79
#